data_766664b82b5ed9e3c58d9c87c9d3623f
#
_entry.id   766664b82b5ed9e3c58d9c87c9d3623f
#
_cell.length_a   1.000
_cell.length_b   1.000
_cell.length_c   1.000
_cell.angle_alpha   90.00
_cell.angle_beta   90.00
_cell.angle_gamma   90.00
#
_symmetry.space_group_name_H-M   'P 1'
#
loop_
_entity.id
_entity.type
_entity.pdbx_description
1 polymer ?
#
loop_
_entity_poly.entity_id
_entity_poly.type
_entity_poly.pdbx_seq_one_letter_code
_entity_poly.pdbx_strand_id
1 'polypeptide(L)'
;MCSKEHQHMQLGIIGLGRMGGNIARRLMLNGHTTVVYDRNTAFVDTLAAEGATGVADLPALVAGLAKPRAVWVMLPAGAPTEDTINTLSNLLEAGDTIIDGGNTNYKDDIRRAKALSEKGLHYIDVGTSGGVWGLERGYCMMIGGDAETVSRLDPLFAALAPGMGEIPRTKDRKSEDHRAEHGYIHAGPAGAGHFVKMIHNGIEYGMMAAFAEGFDILKTKSSERLPEDQRFDLNVADIAEVWRRGSVVSSWLLDLTADALASDPKLDGFSGSVADSGEGQWTIEAAMEQAVPVPVLSNSLFSRYRSRGQGTFGDKILSAQRFGFGGHVETPKK
;
A
#
# COMPACT_ATOMS: atom_id res chain seq x y z
N MET A 1 29.66 20.73 -7.48
CA MET A 1 28.58 20.37 -6.53
C MET A 1 27.62 21.54 -6.44
N CYS A 2 26.57 21.54 -7.24
CA CYS A 2 25.55 22.58 -7.19
C CYS A 2 24.54 22.13 -6.10
N SER A 3 24.54 22.82 -4.97
CA SER A 3 23.50 22.65 -3.96
C SER A 3 22.17 23.01 -4.63
N LYS A 4 21.36 22.02 -5.02
CA LYS A 4 19.95 22.29 -5.27
C LYS A 4 19.41 22.81 -3.94
N GLU A 5 19.16 24.11 -3.83
CA GLU A 5 18.33 24.66 -2.78
C GLU A 5 17.03 23.86 -2.82
N HIS A 6 16.78 23.07 -1.79
CA HIS A 6 15.54 22.32 -1.68
C HIS A 6 14.44 23.36 -1.57
N GLN A 7 13.62 23.51 -2.60
CA GLN A 7 12.53 24.46 -2.61
C GLN A 7 11.59 24.11 -1.45
N HIS A 8 11.60 24.95 -0.42
CA HIS A 8 10.75 24.82 0.75
C HIS A 8 9.29 24.93 0.33
N MET A 9 8.46 23.96 0.69
CA MET A 9 7.04 23.93 0.36
C MET A 9 6.20 23.73 1.61
N GLN A 10 4.93 24.09 1.52
CA GLN A 10 3.93 23.87 2.54
C GLN A 10 2.88 22.86 2.05
N LEU A 11 2.47 21.91 2.90
CA LEU A 11 1.46 20.91 2.58
C LEU A 11 0.42 20.81 3.70
N GLY A 12 -0.87 20.84 3.33
CA GLY A 12 -1.97 20.43 4.22
C GLY A 12 -2.07 18.91 4.27
N ILE A 13 -2.24 18.32 5.44
CA ILE A 13 -2.39 16.86 5.59
C ILE A 13 -3.63 16.56 6.41
N ILE A 14 -4.50 15.70 5.87
CA ILE A 14 -5.74 15.25 6.49
C ILE A 14 -5.67 13.75 6.69
N GLY A 15 -5.94 13.30 7.94
CA GLY A 15 -5.79 11.90 8.33
C GLY A 15 -4.39 11.61 8.84
N LEU A 16 -4.22 11.67 10.17
CA LEU A 16 -2.92 11.62 10.84
C LEU A 16 -2.65 10.27 11.53
N GLY A 17 -3.29 9.21 11.02
CA GLY A 17 -2.95 7.85 11.42
C GLY A 17 -1.48 7.52 11.11
N ARG A 18 -1.10 6.24 11.20
CA ARG A 18 0.31 5.81 11.03
C ARG A 18 0.95 6.36 9.76
N MET A 19 0.25 6.31 8.63
CA MET A 19 0.80 6.77 7.34
C MET A 19 0.86 8.30 7.28
N GLY A 20 -0.25 9.00 7.47
CA GLY A 20 -0.31 10.46 7.32
C GLY A 20 0.56 11.19 8.35
N GLY A 21 0.62 10.71 9.59
CA GLY A 21 1.51 11.24 10.61
C GLY A 21 2.98 11.08 10.22
N ASN A 22 3.38 9.92 9.68
CA ASN A 22 4.75 9.70 9.24
C ASN A 22 5.10 10.49 7.97
N ILE A 23 4.15 10.73 7.07
CA ILE A 23 4.33 11.63 5.92
C ILE A 23 4.60 13.05 6.42
N ALA A 24 3.82 13.56 7.38
CA ALA A 24 4.04 14.87 7.97
C ALA A 24 5.45 14.99 8.60
N ARG A 25 5.85 14.02 9.41
CA ARG A 25 7.18 13.97 10.04
C ARG A 25 8.30 13.97 9.00
N ARG A 26 8.20 13.10 7.99
CA ARG A 26 9.23 12.99 6.96
C ARG A 26 9.38 14.27 6.15
N LEU A 27 8.28 14.96 5.85
CA LEU A 27 8.32 16.28 5.19
C LEU A 27 8.99 17.32 6.08
N MET A 28 8.65 17.41 7.36
CA MET A 28 9.28 18.33 8.31
C MET A 28 10.77 18.05 8.47
N LEU A 29 11.19 16.78 8.54
CA LEU A 29 12.60 16.38 8.58
C LEU A 29 13.38 16.81 7.34
N ASN A 30 12.70 16.97 6.20
CA ASN A 30 13.29 17.44 4.94
C ASN A 30 13.06 18.95 4.70
N GLY A 31 12.70 19.72 5.74
CA GLY A 31 12.62 21.18 5.71
C GLY A 31 11.32 21.75 5.13
N HIS A 32 10.30 20.94 4.86
CA HIS A 32 8.96 21.41 4.47
C HIS A 32 8.13 21.76 5.70
N THR A 33 7.08 22.58 5.53
CA THR A 33 6.12 22.89 6.59
C THR A 33 4.81 22.16 6.34
N THR A 34 4.14 21.76 7.43
CA THR A 34 2.87 21.05 7.37
C THR A 34 1.78 21.70 8.19
N VAL A 35 0.56 21.79 7.64
CA VAL A 35 -0.67 22.14 8.34
C VAL A 35 -1.50 20.86 8.46
N VAL A 36 -1.81 20.43 9.67
CA VAL A 36 -2.33 19.08 9.91
C VAL A 36 -3.68 19.07 10.58
N TYR A 37 -4.55 18.17 10.12
CA TYR A 37 -5.89 17.98 10.67
C TYR A 37 -6.25 16.49 10.75
N ASP A 38 -6.87 16.11 11.83
CA ASP A 38 -7.51 14.81 12.05
C ASP A 38 -8.74 14.98 12.95
N ARG A 39 -9.72 14.10 12.83
CA ARG A 39 -10.87 14.04 13.76
C ARG A 39 -10.45 13.70 15.19
N ASN A 40 -9.38 12.93 15.33
CA ASN A 40 -8.75 12.66 16.62
C ASN A 40 -7.73 13.76 16.95
N THR A 41 -8.12 14.69 17.80
CA THR A 41 -7.29 15.83 18.21
C THR A 41 -5.97 15.40 18.84
N ALA A 42 -5.88 14.24 19.48
CA ALA A 42 -4.63 13.74 20.05
C ALA A 42 -3.52 13.53 18.99
N PHE A 43 -3.87 13.16 17.76
CA PHE A 43 -2.89 13.08 16.66
C PHE A 43 -2.46 14.48 16.21
N VAL A 44 -3.38 15.45 16.18
CA VAL A 44 -3.06 16.84 15.86
C VAL A 44 -2.12 17.43 16.89
N ASP A 45 -2.45 17.28 18.19
CA ASP A 45 -1.64 17.78 19.31
C ASP A 45 -0.23 17.18 19.31
N THR A 46 -0.12 15.89 19.03
CA THR A 46 1.17 15.19 18.93
C THR A 46 2.04 15.81 17.83
N LEU A 47 1.52 15.97 16.62
CA LEU A 47 2.28 16.52 15.50
C LEU A 47 2.56 18.03 15.67
N ALA A 48 1.66 18.77 16.31
CA ALA A 48 1.88 20.16 16.65
C ALA A 48 3.05 20.32 17.63
N ALA A 49 3.16 19.45 18.63
CA ALA A 49 4.32 19.40 19.53
C ALA A 49 5.63 19.05 18.83
N GLU A 50 5.57 18.35 17.69
CA GLU A 50 6.71 18.00 16.84
C GLU A 50 7.05 19.07 15.78
N GLY A 51 6.27 20.16 15.67
CA GLY A 51 6.56 21.30 14.78
C GLY A 51 5.57 21.52 13.64
N ALA A 52 4.52 20.71 13.50
CA ALA A 52 3.44 20.96 12.55
C ALA A 52 2.52 22.09 13.02
N THR A 53 1.79 22.73 12.11
CA THR A 53 0.69 23.63 12.46
C THR A 53 -0.61 22.82 12.59
N GLY A 54 -1.02 22.53 13.83
CA GLY A 54 -2.27 21.83 14.11
C GLY A 54 -3.48 22.74 13.97
N VAL A 55 -4.58 22.28 13.37
CA VAL A 55 -5.82 23.04 13.19
C VAL A 55 -7.05 22.23 13.59
N ALA A 56 -8.16 22.93 13.89
CA ALA A 56 -9.36 22.32 14.44
C ALA A 56 -10.33 21.78 13.39
N ASP A 57 -10.27 22.26 12.15
CA ASP A 57 -11.20 21.89 11.08
C ASP A 57 -10.60 22.12 9.68
N LEU A 58 -11.33 21.68 8.64
CA LEU A 58 -10.92 21.83 7.25
C LEU A 58 -10.85 23.30 6.76
N PRO A 59 -11.80 24.20 7.13
CA PRO A 59 -11.66 25.62 6.82
C PRO A 59 -10.38 26.24 7.37
N ALA A 60 -10.02 25.94 8.61
CA ALA A 60 -8.79 26.41 9.23
C ALA A 60 -7.53 25.83 8.54
N LEU A 61 -7.58 24.56 8.10
CA LEU A 61 -6.50 23.95 7.33
C LEU A 61 -6.28 24.72 6.03
N VAL A 62 -7.33 24.96 5.26
CA VAL A 62 -7.25 25.67 3.97
C VAL A 62 -6.79 27.13 4.18
N ALA A 63 -7.28 27.81 5.22
CA ALA A 63 -6.87 29.19 5.56
C ALA A 63 -5.39 29.28 5.98
N GLY A 64 -4.83 28.22 6.58
CA GLY A 64 -3.43 28.15 7.01
C GLY A 64 -2.44 27.87 5.89
N LEU A 65 -2.89 27.62 4.66
CA LEU A 65 -2.05 27.27 3.52
C LEU A 65 -1.82 28.47 2.57
N ALA A 66 -0.58 28.61 2.11
CA ALA A 66 -0.23 29.56 1.07
C ALA A 66 -0.66 29.06 -0.32
N LYS A 67 -1.12 29.99 -1.18
CA LYS A 67 -1.52 29.67 -2.56
C LYS A 67 -0.31 29.57 -3.50
N PRO A 68 -0.37 28.69 -4.50
CA PRO A 68 -1.38 27.68 -4.75
C PRO A 68 -1.28 26.55 -3.72
N ARG A 69 -2.40 26.23 -3.07
CA ARG A 69 -2.46 25.28 -1.96
C ARG A 69 -2.31 23.85 -2.45
N ALA A 70 -1.72 22.99 -1.62
CA ALA A 70 -1.72 21.55 -1.82
C ALA A 70 -2.20 20.86 -0.53
N VAL A 71 -3.16 19.95 -0.67
CA VAL A 71 -3.76 19.22 0.46
C VAL A 71 -3.70 17.71 0.19
N TRP A 72 -3.02 16.98 1.06
CA TRP A 72 -2.89 15.53 1.04
C TRP A 72 -3.97 14.89 1.92
N VAL A 73 -4.80 14.04 1.32
CA VAL A 73 -5.83 13.26 1.99
C VAL A 73 -5.32 11.85 2.19
N MET A 74 -5.19 11.41 3.45
CA MET A 74 -4.73 10.07 3.84
C MET A 74 -5.82 9.39 4.67
N LEU A 75 -6.92 9.07 4.04
CA LEU A 75 -8.11 8.50 4.68
C LEU A 75 -8.45 7.12 4.10
N PRO A 76 -9.26 6.31 4.82
CA PRO A 76 -9.79 5.08 4.27
C PRO A 76 -10.58 5.32 2.98
N ALA A 77 -10.46 4.40 2.02
CA ALA A 77 -11.21 4.44 0.76
C ALA A 77 -12.73 4.50 1.00
N GLY A 78 -13.44 5.03 0.01
CA GLY A 78 -14.91 5.17 0.05
C GLY A 78 -15.38 6.48 0.66
N ALA A 79 -16.46 6.45 1.44
CA ALA A 79 -17.14 7.64 1.94
C ALA A 79 -16.23 8.64 2.70
N PRO A 80 -15.31 8.24 3.58
CA PRO A 80 -14.46 9.20 4.29
C PRO A 80 -13.61 10.06 3.35
N THR A 81 -13.03 9.45 2.32
CA THR A 81 -12.24 10.15 1.30
C THR A 81 -13.14 11.00 0.40
N GLU A 82 -14.27 10.47 -0.07
CA GLU A 82 -15.20 11.16 -0.93
C GLU A 82 -15.76 12.43 -0.28
N ASP A 83 -16.27 12.32 0.96
CA ASP A 83 -16.86 13.44 1.70
C ASP A 83 -15.82 14.54 1.98
N THR A 84 -14.59 14.14 2.28
CA THR A 84 -13.49 15.08 2.52
C THR A 84 -13.11 15.83 1.25
N ILE A 85 -12.97 15.12 0.11
CA ILE A 85 -12.66 15.73 -1.18
C ILE A 85 -13.79 16.69 -1.62
N ASN A 86 -15.06 16.29 -1.44
CA ASN A 86 -16.20 17.14 -1.73
C ASN A 86 -16.20 18.42 -0.86
N THR A 87 -15.87 18.31 0.42
CA THR A 87 -15.76 19.46 1.31
C THR A 87 -14.62 20.38 0.87
N LEU A 88 -13.44 19.82 0.59
CA LEU A 88 -12.29 20.58 0.10
C LEU A 88 -12.58 21.30 -1.23
N SER A 89 -13.34 20.67 -2.12
CA SER A 89 -13.69 21.26 -3.42
C SER A 89 -14.54 22.52 -3.32
N ASN A 90 -15.15 22.78 -2.16
CA ASN A 90 -15.92 24.01 -1.88
C ASN A 90 -15.12 25.03 -1.05
N LEU A 91 -13.98 24.66 -0.51
CA LEU A 91 -13.11 25.52 0.29
C LEU A 91 -11.88 26.01 -0.50
N LEU A 92 -11.42 25.21 -1.45
CA LEU A 92 -10.27 25.49 -2.28
C LEU A 92 -10.65 26.35 -3.50
N GLU A 93 -9.66 26.97 -4.10
CA GLU A 93 -9.83 27.87 -5.26
C GLU A 93 -9.09 27.33 -6.48
N ALA A 94 -9.42 27.87 -7.66
CA ALA A 94 -8.75 27.49 -8.90
C ALA A 94 -7.22 27.60 -8.79
N GLY A 95 -6.51 26.57 -9.24
CA GLY A 95 -5.06 26.42 -9.13
C GLY A 95 -4.60 25.64 -7.88
N ASP A 96 -5.46 25.45 -6.89
CA ASP A 96 -5.15 24.58 -5.74
C ASP A 96 -5.19 23.10 -6.12
N THR A 97 -4.54 22.26 -5.33
CA THR A 97 -4.39 20.81 -5.60
C THR A 97 -4.88 19.97 -4.43
N ILE A 98 -5.68 18.95 -4.75
CA ILE A 98 -6.01 17.84 -3.84
C ILE A 98 -5.16 16.63 -4.24
N ILE A 99 -4.50 16.02 -3.26
CA ILE A 99 -3.70 14.80 -3.42
C ILE A 99 -4.40 13.70 -2.63
N ASP A 100 -4.87 12.65 -3.31
CA ASP A 100 -5.36 11.43 -2.66
C ASP A 100 -4.18 10.44 -2.52
N GLY A 101 -3.74 10.21 -1.29
CA GLY A 101 -2.66 9.28 -0.98
C GLY A 101 -3.14 8.02 -0.26
N GLY A 102 -4.46 7.83 -0.16
CA GLY A 102 -5.09 6.63 0.39
C GLY A 102 -5.03 5.43 -0.55
N ASN A 103 -5.71 4.35 -0.18
CA ASN A 103 -5.93 3.23 -1.08
C ASN A 103 -7.27 3.42 -1.80
N THR A 104 -7.26 4.09 -2.93
CA THR A 104 -8.46 4.41 -3.70
C THR A 104 -8.54 3.57 -4.98
N ASN A 105 -9.76 3.22 -5.40
CA ASN A 105 -9.96 2.64 -6.71
C ASN A 105 -9.69 3.70 -7.80
N TYR A 106 -8.81 3.39 -8.74
CA TYR A 106 -8.38 4.32 -9.79
C TYR A 106 -9.53 4.91 -10.63
N LYS A 107 -10.66 4.20 -10.73
CA LYS A 107 -11.86 4.69 -11.45
C LYS A 107 -12.51 5.87 -10.72
N ASP A 108 -12.42 5.89 -9.39
CA ASP A 108 -12.88 7.03 -8.58
C ASP A 108 -11.97 8.24 -8.78
N ASP A 109 -10.65 8.03 -8.91
CA ASP A 109 -9.71 9.12 -9.18
C ASP A 109 -10.00 9.80 -10.52
N ILE A 110 -10.25 9.02 -11.57
CA ILE A 110 -10.62 9.54 -12.89
C ILE A 110 -11.90 10.39 -12.79
N ARG A 111 -12.91 9.89 -12.08
CA ARG A 111 -14.18 10.60 -11.87
C ARG A 111 -13.99 11.91 -11.10
N ARG A 112 -13.23 11.86 -10.00
CA ARG A 112 -12.93 13.02 -9.14
C ARG A 112 -12.12 14.07 -9.87
N ALA A 113 -11.06 13.66 -10.57
CA ALA A 113 -10.24 14.56 -11.36
C ALA A 113 -11.06 15.34 -12.39
N LYS A 114 -11.98 14.66 -13.09
CA LYS A 114 -12.88 15.30 -14.05
C LYS A 114 -13.78 16.34 -13.38
N ALA A 115 -14.44 15.99 -12.27
CA ALA A 115 -15.33 16.89 -11.56
C ALA A 115 -14.61 18.11 -10.96
N LEU A 116 -13.40 17.91 -10.44
CA LEU A 116 -12.58 18.97 -9.83
C LEU A 116 -12.01 19.92 -10.89
N SER A 117 -11.68 19.41 -12.08
CA SER A 117 -11.19 20.24 -13.18
C SER A 117 -12.21 21.28 -13.65
N GLU A 118 -13.51 21.00 -13.54
CA GLU A 118 -14.61 21.95 -13.86
C GLU A 118 -14.59 23.16 -12.91
N LYS A 119 -13.99 23.01 -11.71
CA LYS A 119 -13.78 24.08 -10.72
C LYS A 119 -12.39 24.71 -10.82
N GLY A 120 -11.56 24.30 -11.79
CA GLY A 120 -10.18 24.73 -11.92
C GLY A 120 -9.22 24.16 -10.86
N LEU A 121 -9.64 23.11 -10.13
CA LEU A 121 -8.84 22.42 -9.14
C LEU A 121 -8.05 21.28 -9.79
N HIS A 122 -6.82 21.08 -9.31
CA HIS A 122 -5.99 19.95 -9.71
C HIS A 122 -6.23 18.75 -8.80
N TYR A 123 -6.16 17.56 -9.36
CA TYR A 123 -6.25 16.31 -8.63
C TYR A 123 -5.06 15.41 -8.95
N ILE A 124 -4.42 14.91 -7.90
CA ILE A 124 -3.30 13.97 -7.96
C ILE A 124 -3.66 12.73 -7.15
N ASP A 125 -3.45 11.57 -7.69
CA ASP A 125 -3.52 10.29 -6.98
C ASP A 125 -2.11 9.75 -6.74
N VAL A 126 -1.85 9.29 -5.51
CA VAL A 126 -0.53 8.79 -5.12
C VAL A 126 -0.65 7.43 -4.48
N GLY A 127 -0.37 6.41 -5.26
CA GLY A 127 -0.18 5.07 -4.76
C GLY A 127 1.11 4.99 -3.94
N THR A 128 0.98 4.75 -2.64
CA THR A 128 2.10 4.77 -1.70
C THR A 128 2.41 3.37 -1.19
N SER A 129 3.65 2.92 -1.34
CA SER A 129 4.18 1.67 -0.76
C SER A 129 5.31 1.97 0.22
N GLY A 130 5.34 1.26 1.35
CA GLY A 130 6.31 1.47 2.44
C GLY A 130 5.67 1.31 3.83
N GLY A 131 4.36 1.44 3.93
CA GLY A 131 3.60 1.23 5.14
C GLY A 131 4.12 2.04 6.34
N VAL A 132 4.15 1.40 7.50
CA VAL A 132 4.60 2.04 8.75
C VAL A 132 6.09 2.37 8.76
N TRP A 133 6.88 1.75 7.89
CA TRP A 133 8.34 1.93 7.79
C TRP A 133 8.75 3.13 6.91
N GLY A 134 7.77 3.80 6.31
CA GLY A 134 8.05 4.90 5.40
C GLY A 134 8.72 6.12 6.04
N LEU A 135 8.63 6.29 7.38
CA LEU A 135 9.34 7.36 8.07
C LEU A 135 10.85 7.19 7.92
N GLU A 136 11.38 5.98 8.17
CA GLU A 136 12.81 5.68 8.10
C GLU A 136 13.26 5.39 6.66
N ARG A 137 12.52 4.54 5.96
CA ARG A 137 12.92 4.00 4.64
C ARG A 137 12.51 4.87 3.45
N GLY A 138 11.59 5.82 3.64
CA GLY A 138 10.92 6.52 2.56
C GLY A 138 9.78 5.70 1.94
N TYR A 139 9.02 6.36 1.07
CA TYR A 139 7.85 5.81 0.39
C TYR A 139 8.13 5.63 -1.10
N CYS A 140 7.96 4.40 -1.61
CA CYS A 140 7.87 4.19 -3.04
C CYS A 140 6.52 4.72 -3.54
N MET A 141 6.53 5.65 -4.51
CA MET A 141 5.31 6.34 -4.93
C MET A 141 5.08 6.25 -6.44
N MET A 142 3.85 5.92 -6.80
CA MET A 142 3.31 5.93 -8.15
C MET A 142 2.28 7.07 -8.23
N ILE A 143 2.54 8.08 -9.06
CA ILE A 143 1.82 9.35 -9.05
C ILE A 143 1.05 9.49 -10.36
N GLY A 144 -0.27 9.72 -10.25
CA GLY A 144 -1.14 10.06 -11.36
C GLY A 144 -1.60 11.51 -11.26
N GLY A 145 -1.75 12.16 -12.41
CA GLY A 145 -2.25 13.53 -12.49
C GLY A 145 -1.66 14.33 -13.63
N ASP A 146 -2.00 15.61 -13.68
CA ASP A 146 -1.45 16.54 -14.66
C ASP A 146 0.07 16.73 -14.47
N ALA A 147 0.82 16.64 -15.57
CA ALA A 147 2.27 16.64 -15.55
C ALA A 147 2.88 17.93 -14.97
N GLU A 148 2.28 19.09 -15.24
CA GLU A 148 2.75 20.37 -14.73
C GLU A 148 2.53 20.45 -13.21
N THR A 149 1.36 20.03 -12.75
CA THR A 149 1.03 19.97 -11.33
C THR A 149 1.92 18.98 -10.57
N VAL A 150 2.17 17.79 -11.12
CA VAL A 150 3.10 16.80 -10.54
C VAL A 150 4.52 17.38 -10.46
N SER A 151 4.99 18.04 -11.53
CA SER A 151 6.31 18.67 -11.55
C SER A 151 6.45 19.79 -10.52
N ARG A 152 5.42 20.59 -10.32
CA ARG A 152 5.38 21.63 -9.28
C ARG A 152 5.53 21.06 -7.86
N LEU A 153 4.94 19.90 -7.61
CA LEU A 153 4.94 19.22 -6.31
C LEU A 153 6.13 18.26 -6.13
N ASP A 154 6.99 18.14 -7.15
CA ASP A 154 8.14 17.22 -7.13
C ASP A 154 9.04 17.34 -5.88
N PRO A 155 9.32 18.54 -5.31
CA PRO A 155 10.09 18.65 -4.08
C PRO A 155 9.49 17.89 -2.89
N LEU A 156 8.14 17.81 -2.79
CA LEU A 156 7.45 17.04 -1.75
C LEU A 156 7.61 15.54 -1.98
N PHE A 157 7.45 15.08 -3.22
CA PHE A 157 7.62 13.68 -3.57
C PHE A 157 9.08 13.22 -3.37
N ALA A 158 10.04 14.04 -3.77
CA ALA A 158 11.46 13.76 -3.55
C ALA A 158 11.81 13.63 -2.06
N ALA A 159 11.23 14.48 -1.20
CA ALA A 159 11.41 14.42 0.25
C ALA A 159 10.80 13.15 0.87
N LEU A 160 9.68 12.69 0.34
CA LEU A 160 9.01 11.48 0.81
C LEU A 160 9.67 10.19 0.31
N ALA A 161 10.30 10.20 -0.85
CA ALA A 161 10.89 9.04 -1.50
C ALA A 161 12.09 8.45 -0.74
N PRO A 162 12.45 7.16 -0.99
CA PRO A 162 13.62 6.53 -0.38
C PRO A 162 14.96 7.17 -0.80
N GLY A 163 15.01 7.78 -1.98
CA GLY A 163 16.27 8.20 -2.61
C GLY A 163 16.98 7.05 -3.32
N MET A 164 18.20 7.32 -3.80
CA MET A 164 19.01 6.33 -4.56
C MET A 164 19.34 5.07 -3.75
N GLY A 165 19.51 5.19 -2.44
CA GLY A 165 19.93 4.07 -1.60
C GLY A 165 21.22 3.40 -2.12
N GLU A 166 21.34 2.08 -1.85
CA GLU A 166 22.47 1.24 -2.27
C GLU A 166 22.18 0.40 -3.52
N ILE A 167 20.97 0.49 -4.07
CA ILE A 167 20.57 -0.31 -5.24
C ILE A 167 21.21 0.32 -6.49
N PRO A 168 22.06 -0.43 -7.23
CA PRO A 168 22.70 0.10 -8.40
C PRO A 168 21.68 0.36 -9.52
N ARG A 169 21.97 1.36 -10.34
CA ARG A 169 21.16 1.65 -11.53
C ARG A 169 21.08 0.41 -12.45
N THR A 170 19.87 0.11 -12.94
CA THR A 170 19.70 -0.94 -13.96
C THR A 170 20.55 -0.66 -15.20
N LYS A 171 21.39 -1.62 -15.58
CA LYS A 171 22.49 -1.47 -16.56
C LYS A 171 22.04 -0.85 -17.88
N ASP A 172 20.92 -1.29 -18.43
CA ASP A 172 20.45 -0.88 -19.76
C ASP A 172 19.31 0.15 -19.73
N ARG A 173 19.08 0.78 -18.57
CA ARG A 173 18.07 1.82 -18.41
C ARG A 173 18.47 3.09 -19.17
N LYS A 174 17.64 3.48 -20.16
CA LYS A 174 17.89 4.65 -21.04
C LYS A 174 17.15 5.92 -20.59
N SER A 175 16.19 5.80 -19.66
CA SER A 175 15.42 6.97 -19.19
C SER A 175 16.35 7.98 -18.50
N GLU A 176 16.17 9.25 -18.82
CA GLU A 176 16.82 10.37 -18.13
C GLU A 176 16.04 10.86 -16.90
N ASP A 177 14.80 10.35 -16.72
CA ASP A 177 14.00 10.64 -15.53
C ASP A 177 14.54 9.88 -14.32
N HIS A 178 15.30 10.56 -13.48
CA HIS A 178 15.92 9.97 -12.29
C HIS A 178 14.95 9.70 -11.16
N ARG A 179 13.71 10.17 -11.21
CA ARG A 179 12.70 9.96 -10.15
C ARG A 179 12.50 8.48 -9.86
N ALA A 180 12.45 7.64 -10.89
CA ALA A 180 12.30 6.21 -10.71
C ALA A 180 13.47 5.56 -9.95
N GLU A 181 14.67 6.07 -10.09
CA GLU A 181 15.87 5.62 -9.35
C GLU A 181 15.85 6.10 -7.89
N HIS A 182 15.08 7.14 -7.60
CA HIS A 182 14.83 7.64 -6.23
C HIS A 182 13.59 7.00 -5.58
N GLY A 183 12.91 6.09 -6.29
CA GLY A 183 11.76 5.33 -5.76
C GLY A 183 10.41 5.99 -5.96
N TYR A 184 10.26 6.94 -6.89
CA TYR A 184 8.96 7.47 -7.26
C TYR A 184 8.86 7.78 -8.76
N ILE A 185 7.65 7.84 -9.30
CA ILE A 185 7.42 8.06 -10.73
C ILE A 185 6.10 8.81 -10.97
N HIS A 186 6.09 9.70 -11.97
CA HIS A 186 4.84 10.13 -12.59
C HIS A 186 4.38 9.06 -13.58
N ALA A 187 3.37 8.28 -13.20
CA ALA A 187 2.91 7.10 -13.94
C ALA A 187 1.99 7.46 -15.11
N GLY A 188 1.37 8.64 -15.10
CA GLY A 188 0.44 9.06 -16.15
C GLY A 188 -0.65 10.02 -15.64
N PRO A 189 -1.78 10.15 -16.37
CA PRO A 189 -2.90 10.99 -15.95
C PRO A 189 -3.53 10.51 -14.64
N ALA A 190 -4.50 11.28 -14.12
CA ALA A 190 -5.22 10.93 -12.90
C ALA A 190 -5.80 9.51 -12.96
N GLY A 191 -5.61 8.74 -11.90
CA GLY A 191 -5.90 7.32 -11.77
C GLY A 191 -4.73 6.40 -12.10
N ALA A 192 -3.69 6.88 -12.80
CA ALA A 192 -2.54 6.04 -13.18
C ALA A 192 -1.70 5.63 -11.95
N GLY A 193 -1.58 6.48 -10.95
CA GLY A 193 -0.84 6.20 -9.73
C GLY A 193 -1.46 5.04 -8.94
N HIS A 194 -2.74 5.17 -8.59
CA HIS A 194 -3.47 4.11 -7.88
C HIS A 194 -3.65 2.85 -8.73
N PHE A 195 -3.79 2.96 -10.07
CA PHE A 195 -3.80 1.78 -10.92
C PHE A 195 -2.50 0.98 -10.80
N VAL A 196 -1.34 1.64 -10.92
CA VAL A 196 -0.04 0.97 -10.79
C VAL A 196 0.16 0.41 -9.37
N LYS A 197 -0.28 1.16 -8.34
CA LYS A 197 -0.24 0.69 -6.95
C LYS A 197 -1.10 -0.54 -6.71
N MET A 198 -2.31 -0.58 -7.28
CA MET A 198 -3.22 -1.71 -7.19
C MET A 198 -2.60 -2.98 -7.77
N ILE A 199 -1.95 -2.89 -8.94
CA ILE A 199 -1.23 -4.02 -9.57
C ILE A 199 -0.06 -4.47 -8.67
N HIS A 200 0.71 -3.52 -8.11
CA HIS A 200 1.76 -3.83 -7.14
C HIS A 200 1.21 -4.67 -5.98
N ASN A 201 0.06 -4.29 -5.41
CA ASN A 201 -0.55 -5.04 -4.32
C ASN A 201 -1.05 -6.42 -4.76
N GLY A 202 -1.57 -6.56 -5.98
CA GLY A 202 -1.91 -7.87 -6.54
C GLY A 202 -0.69 -8.80 -6.59
N ILE A 203 0.46 -8.30 -7.07
CA ILE A 203 1.73 -9.05 -7.10
C ILE A 203 2.17 -9.39 -5.67
N GLU A 204 2.07 -8.46 -4.73
CA GLU A 204 2.37 -8.68 -3.31
C GLU A 204 1.54 -9.83 -2.73
N TYR A 205 0.24 -9.92 -3.02
CA TYR A 205 -0.61 -11.03 -2.59
C TYR A 205 -0.10 -12.37 -3.12
N GLY A 206 0.29 -12.44 -4.39
CA GLY A 206 0.86 -13.63 -5.01
C GLY A 206 2.17 -14.07 -4.36
N MET A 207 3.08 -13.13 -4.09
CA MET A 207 4.34 -13.39 -3.40
C MET A 207 4.11 -13.90 -1.97
N MET A 208 3.21 -13.25 -1.21
CA MET A 208 2.86 -13.68 0.14
C MET A 208 2.26 -15.08 0.16
N ALA A 209 1.38 -15.41 -0.77
CA ALA A 209 0.79 -16.74 -0.89
C ALA A 209 1.87 -17.80 -1.19
N ALA A 210 2.79 -17.52 -2.12
CA ALA A 210 3.88 -18.43 -2.45
C ALA A 210 4.82 -18.69 -1.25
N PHE A 211 5.17 -17.66 -0.48
CA PHE A 211 5.92 -17.85 0.77
C PHE A 211 5.13 -18.68 1.78
N ALA A 212 3.85 -18.37 2.00
CA ALA A 212 3.02 -19.10 2.95
C ALA A 212 2.97 -20.61 2.62
N GLU A 213 2.69 -20.97 1.37
CA GLU A 213 2.66 -22.35 0.91
C GLU A 213 4.03 -23.06 1.07
N GLY A 214 5.12 -22.37 0.68
CA GLY A 214 6.48 -22.91 0.79
C GLY A 214 6.89 -23.16 2.25
N PHE A 215 6.63 -22.20 3.13
CA PHE A 215 6.95 -22.35 4.56
C PHE A 215 6.06 -23.38 5.26
N ASP A 216 4.79 -23.56 4.82
CA ASP A 216 3.93 -24.62 5.33
C ASP A 216 4.47 -26.01 4.94
N ILE A 217 4.96 -26.19 3.71
CA ILE A 217 5.64 -27.43 3.27
C ILE A 217 6.87 -27.72 4.14
N LEU A 218 7.71 -26.71 4.40
CA LEU A 218 8.88 -26.87 5.26
C LEU A 218 8.48 -27.26 6.68
N LYS A 219 7.49 -26.59 7.25
CA LYS A 219 7.00 -26.83 8.61
C LYS A 219 6.42 -28.20 8.79
N THR A 220 5.70 -28.71 7.78
CA THR A 220 5.03 -30.03 7.85
C THR A 220 5.95 -31.19 7.45
N LYS A 221 7.24 -30.94 7.17
CA LYS A 221 8.19 -32.00 6.77
C LYS A 221 8.47 -33.02 7.88
N SER A 222 8.22 -32.69 9.13
CA SER A 222 8.28 -33.63 10.28
C SER A 222 7.01 -34.47 10.50
N SER A 223 5.99 -34.34 9.65
CA SER A 223 4.69 -34.97 9.80
C SER A 223 4.78 -36.50 9.82
N GLU A 224 4.01 -37.14 10.72
CA GLU A 224 3.85 -38.60 10.80
C GLU A 224 3.21 -39.25 9.55
N ARG A 225 2.65 -38.44 8.63
CA ARG A 225 2.19 -38.91 7.33
C ARG A 225 3.31 -39.37 6.42
N LEU A 226 4.54 -38.98 6.70
CA LEU A 226 5.74 -39.36 5.95
C LEU A 226 6.43 -40.57 6.59
N PRO A 227 7.14 -41.40 5.80
CA PRO A 227 8.09 -42.39 6.33
C PRO A 227 9.10 -41.74 7.28
N GLU A 228 9.53 -42.44 8.31
CA GLU A 228 10.41 -41.90 9.36
C GLU A 228 11.71 -41.37 8.79
N ASP A 229 12.32 -42.09 7.85
CA ASP A 229 13.56 -41.74 7.16
C ASP A 229 13.45 -40.52 6.23
N GLN A 230 12.22 -40.03 5.97
CA GLN A 230 11.93 -38.86 5.16
C GLN A 230 11.48 -37.65 5.97
N ARG A 231 11.40 -37.77 7.29
CA ARG A 231 10.99 -36.67 8.19
C ARG A 231 12.21 -35.80 8.54
N PHE A 232 12.04 -34.51 8.40
CA PHE A 232 13.06 -33.53 8.82
C PHE A 232 12.44 -32.54 9.80
N ASP A 233 13.06 -32.37 10.96
CA ASP A 233 12.71 -31.29 11.88
C ASP A 233 13.53 -30.05 11.47
N LEU A 234 12.91 -29.22 10.64
CA LEU A 234 13.56 -28.07 10.02
C LEU A 234 13.39 -26.81 10.87
N ASN A 235 14.48 -26.10 11.12
CA ASN A 235 14.42 -24.76 11.70
C ASN A 235 14.03 -23.76 10.61
N VAL A 236 12.72 -23.48 10.47
CA VAL A 236 12.19 -22.59 9.43
C VAL A 236 12.62 -21.14 9.60
N ALA A 237 12.91 -20.69 10.83
CA ALA A 237 13.41 -19.35 11.10
C ALA A 237 14.82 -19.17 10.51
N ASP A 238 15.73 -20.13 10.74
CA ASP A 238 17.09 -20.10 10.17
C ASP A 238 17.06 -20.26 8.65
N ILE A 239 16.13 -21.02 8.09
CA ILE A 239 15.95 -21.14 6.64
C ILE A 239 15.54 -19.79 6.04
N ALA A 240 14.58 -19.08 6.66
CA ALA A 240 14.20 -17.75 6.24
C ALA A 240 15.37 -16.77 6.29
N GLU A 241 16.18 -16.82 7.37
CA GLU A 241 17.39 -15.99 7.52
C GLU A 241 18.43 -16.28 6.44
N VAL A 242 18.67 -17.54 6.10
CA VAL A 242 19.58 -17.91 5.00
C VAL A 242 19.09 -17.39 3.67
N TRP A 243 17.79 -17.57 3.37
CA TRP A 243 17.23 -17.16 2.08
C TRP A 243 17.22 -15.65 1.87
N ARG A 244 16.96 -14.87 2.92
CA ARG A 244 16.99 -13.41 2.82
C ARG A 244 18.38 -12.84 2.56
N ARG A 245 19.46 -13.60 2.86
CA ARG A 245 20.87 -13.19 2.75
C ARG A 245 21.45 -13.26 1.34
N GLY A 246 20.72 -13.72 0.34
CA GLY A 246 21.25 -13.73 -1.04
C GLY A 246 20.68 -14.80 -1.95
N SER A 247 19.57 -15.43 -1.57
CA SER A 247 18.86 -16.32 -2.49
C SER A 247 18.06 -15.53 -3.53
N VAL A 248 17.67 -16.19 -4.60
CA VAL A 248 16.84 -15.59 -5.67
C VAL A 248 15.47 -15.11 -5.17
N VAL A 249 14.96 -15.68 -4.06
CA VAL A 249 13.68 -15.27 -3.45
C VAL A 249 13.83 -14.18 -2.38
N SER A 250 15.03 -13.62 -2.20
CA SER A 250 15.26 -12.53 -1.26
C SER A 250 14.37 -11.33 -1.62
N SER A 251 13.69 -10.78 -0.61
CA SER A 251 12.76 -9.67 -0.77
C SER A 251 12.43 -9.08 0.60
N TRP A 252 11.90 -7.86 0.64
CA TRP A 252 11.43 -7.29 1.91
C TRP A 252 10.32 -8.14 2.57
N LEU A 253 9.45 -8.78 1.79
CA LEU A 253 8.45 -9.72 2.33
C LEU A 253 9.12 -10.91 3.05
N LEU A 254 10.23 -11.40 2.53
CA LEU A 254 10.99 -12.46 3.19
C LEU A 254 11.71 -11.95 4.45
N ASP A 255 12.20 -10.71 4.46
CA ASP A 255 12.74 -10.09 5.66
C ASP A 255 11.70 -10.07 6.78
N LEU A 256 10.48 -9.62 6.47
CA LEU A 256 9.36 -9.59 7.43
C LEU A 256 8.95 -11.01 7.89
N THR A 257 9.05 -12.00 7.01
CA THR A 257 8.81 -13.41 7.35
C THR A 257 9.86 -13.93 8.33
N ALA A 258 11.13 -13.60 8.09
CA ALA A 258 12.22 -13.99 8.98
C ALA A 258 12.10 -13.35 10.37
N ASP A 259 11.76 -12.05 10.42
CA ASP A 259 11.53 -11.34 11.69
C ASP A 259 10.36 -11.96 12.49
N ALA A 260 9.26 -12.29 11.83
CA ALA A 260 8.12 -12.93 12.47
C ALA A 260 8.49 -14.32 13.03
N LEU A 261 9.16 -15.16 12.25
CA LEU A 261 9.57 -16.51 12.65
C LEU A 261 10.67 -16.49 13.73
N ALA A 262 11.53 -15.49 13.74
CA ALA A 262 12.53 -15.32 14.80
C ALA A 262 11.87 -14.94 16.14
N SER A 263 10.82 -14.12 16.09
CA SER A 263 10.09 -13.67 17.28
C SER A 263 9.12 -14.74 17.81
N ASP A 264 8.43 -15.44 16.92
CA ASP A 264 7.45 -16.49 17.25
C ASP A 264 7.54 -17.63 16.20
N PRO A 265 8.39 -18.66 16.43
CA PRO A 265 8.60 -19.75 15.46
C PRO A 265 7.38 -20.59 15.14
N LYS A 266 6.31 -20.48 15.94
CA LYS A 266 5.03 -21.18 15.73
C LYS A 266 3.96 -20.29 15.18
N LEU A 267 4.17 -18.97 15.19
CA LEU A 267 3.20 -17.93 14.84
C LEU A 267 1.90 -18.04 15.66
N ASP A 268 2.01 -18.46 16.93
CA ASP A 268 0.87 -18.68 17.84
C ASP A 268 0.10 -17.38 18.13
N GLY A 269 0.74 -16.24 17.95
CA GLY A 269 0.13 -14.91 18.04
C GLY A 269 -0.82 -14.54 16.90
N PHE A 270 -0.94 -15.38 15.85
CA PHE A 270 -1.75 -15.10 14.66
C PHE A 270 -2.84 -16.14 14.47
N SER A 271 -4.07 -15.70 14.18
CA SER A 271 -5.23 -16.59 13.97
C SER A 271 -5.26 -17.25 12.58
N GLY A 272 -4.45 -16.79 11.64
CA GLY A 272 -4.51 -17.23 10.24
C GLY A 272 -5.65 -16.60 9.43
N SER A 273 -6.46 -15.70 10.01
CA SER A 273 -7.51 -14.97 9.29
C SER A 273 -6.89 -13.76 8.56
N VAL A 274 -6.85 -13.78 7.24
CA VAL A 274 -6.17 -12.76 6.43
C VAL A 274 -7.18 -11.85 5.75
N ALA A 275 -7.19 -10.57 6.14
CA ALA A 275 -8.02 -9.55 5.50
C ALA A 275 -7.47 -9.14 4.12
N ASP A 276 -8.30 -8.47 3.33
CA ASP A 276 -7.89 -7.74 2.13
C ASP A 276 -8.44 -6.31 2.20
N SER A 277 -7.85 -5.40 1.44
CA SER A 277 -8.19 -3.98 1.40
C SER A 277 -8.77 -3.53 0.05
N GLY A 278 -9.13 -4.50 -0.81
CA GLY A 278 -9.81 -4.29 -2.09
C GLY A 278 -8.89 -4.33 -3.32
N GLU A 279 -7.61 -3.98 -3.19
CA GLU A 279 -6.70 -3.86 -4.34
C GLU A 279 -6.49 -5.19 -5.08
N GLY A 280 -6.47 -6.31 -4.36
CA GLY A 280 -6.40 -7.64 -4.97
C GLY A 280 -7.61 -7.94 -5.85
N GLN A 281 -8.81 -7.55 -5.40
CA GLN A 281 -10.04 -7.67 -6.19
C GLN A 281 -10.00 -6.76 -7.41
N TRP A 282 -9.68 -5.48 -7.23
CA TRP A 282 -9.61 -4.51 -8.33
C TRP A 282 -8.58 -4.89 -9.38
N THR A 283 -7.45 -5.52 -8.97
CA THR A 283 -6.45 -6.06 -9.89
C THR A 283 -7.03 -7.15 -10.78
N ILE A 284 -7.82 -8.07 -10.21
CA ILE A 284 -8.46 -9.15 -10.96
C ILE A 284 -9.55 -8.58 -11.90
N GLU A 285 -10.33 -7.61 -11.43
CA GLU A 285 -11.33 -6.92 -12.25
C GLU A 285 -10.68 -6.22 -13.46
N ALA A 286 -9.57 -5.51 -13.25
CA ALA A 286 -8.80 -4.90 -14.33
C ALA A 286 -8.23 -5.93 -15.30
N ALA A 287 -7.75 -7.06 -14.80
CA ALA A 287 -7.28 -8.15 -15.66
C ALA A 287 -8.40 -8.74 -16.53
N MET A 288 -9.61 -8.92 -15.97
CA MET A 288 -10.78 -9.35 -16.75
C MET A 288 -11.16 -8.33 -17.82
N GLU A 289 -11.17 -7.05 -17.51
CA GLU A 289 -11.47 -5.97 -18.48
C GLU A 289 -10.45 -5.95 -19.64
N GLN A 290 -9.21 -6.32 -19.37
CA GLN A 290 -8.11 -6.34 -20.34
C GLN A 290 -7.87 -7.72 -20.99
N ALA A 291 -8.69 -8.73 -20.63
CA ALA A 291 -8.52 -10.12 -21.04
C ALA A 291 -7.13 -10.72 -20.71
N VAL A 292 -6.55 -10.32 -19.58
CA VAL A 292 -5.26 -10.83 -19.08
C VAL A 292 -5.50 -11.99 -18.11
N PRO A 293 -4.94 -13.19 -18.34
CA PRO A 293 -5.07 -14.31 -17.40
C PRO A 293 -4.21 -14.09 -16.15
N VAL A 294 -4.82 -14.18 -14.96
CA VAL A 294 -4.14 -13.94 -13.68
C VAL A 294 -4.37 -15.06 -12.64
N PRO A 295 -4.06 -16.35 -12.97
CA PRO A 295 -4.37 -17.46 -12.08
C PRO A 295 -3.69 -17.35 -10.71
N VAL A 296 -2.45 -16.89 -10.64
CA VAL A 296 -1.69 -16.73 -9.39
C VAL A 296 -2.35 -15.68 -8.49
N LEU A 297 -2.69 -14.51 -9.03
CA LEU A 297 -3.29 -13.41 -8.27
C LEU A 297 -4.72 -13.77 -7.82
N SER A 298 -5.50 -14.42 -8.67
CA SER A 298 -6.85 -14.87 -8.34
C SER A 298 -6.82 -15.89 -7.19
N ASN A 299 -5.96 -16.89 -7.26
CA ASN A 299 -5.83 -17.88 -6.20
C ASN A 299 -5.37 -17.27 -4.88
N SER A 300 -4.46 -16.31 -4.90
CA SER A 300 -3.99 -15.63 -3.69
C SER A 300 -5.10 -14.83 -3.00
N LEU A 301 -5.98 -14.17 -3.75
CA LEU A 301 -7.17 -13.50 -3.21
C LEU A 301 -8.17 -14.50 -2.62
N PHE A 302 -8.45 -15.58 -3.34
CA PHE A 302 -9.41 -16.61 -2.88
C PHE A 302 -8.92 -17.36 -1.65
N SER A 303 -7.59 -17.54 -1.48
CA SER A 303 -6.99 -18.06 -0.26
C SER A 303 -7.31 -17.16 0.95
N ARG A 304 -7.27 -15.82 0.78
CA ARG A 304 -7.69 -14.89 1.84
C ARG A 304 -9.17 -15.03 2.18
N TYR A 305 -10.05 -15.17 1.18
CA TYR A 305 -11.48 -15.43 1.42
C TYR A 305 -11.68 -16.72 2.21
N ARG A 306 -11.00 -17.79 1.84
CA ARG A 306 -11.07 -19.07 2.54
C ARG A 306 -10.53 -18.99 3.96
N SER A 307 -9.46 -18.24 4.21
CA SER A 307 -8.91 -18.04 5.56
C SER A 307 -9.90 -17.41 6.55
N ARG A 308 -10.90 -16.68 6.03
CA ARG A 308 -11.98 -16.07 6.81
C ARG A 308 -13.24 -16.95 6.90
N GLY A 309 -13.18 -18.19 6.48
CA GLY A 309 -14.29 -19.14 6.51
C GLY A 309 -15.33 -18.95 5.39
N GLN A 310 -15.01 -18.21 4.33
CA GLN A 310 -15.88 -18.09 3.16
C GLN A 310 -15.79 -19.35 2.28
N GLY A 311 -16.88 -19.73 1.64
CA GLY A 311 -16.95 -20.91 0.77
C GLY A 311 -17.37 -22.20 1.45
N THR A 312 -17.67 -22.20 2.74
CA THR A 312 -18.05 -23.41 3.52
C THR A 312 -19.34 -24.10 3.03
N PHE A 313 -20.28 -23.35 2.43
CA PHE A 313 -21.48 -23.93 1.83
C PHE A 313 -21.13 -24.76 0.59
N GLY A 314 -20.19 -24.33 -0.23
CA GLY A 314 -19.69 -25.11 -1.37
C GLY A 314 -19.05 -26.43 -0.90
N ASP A 315 -18.28 -26.39 0.18
CA ASP A 315 -17.68 -27.59 0.76
C ASP A 315 -18.78 -28.60 1.25
N LYS A 316 -19.88 -28.09 1.83
CA LYS A 316 -21.03 -28.92 2.21
C LYS A 316 -21.71 -29.53 0.99
N ILE A 317 -21.84 -28.81 -0.12
CA ILE A 317 -22.38 -29.37 -1.38
C ILE A 317 -21.48 -30.51 -1.88
N LEU A 318 -20.16 -30.33 -1.87
CA LEU A 318 -19.22 -31.39 -2.27
C LEU A 318 -19.38 -32.64 -1.42
N SER A 319 -19.53 -32.51 -0.11
CA SER A 319 -19.79 -33.63 0.80
C SER A 319 -21.14 -34.30 0.49
N ALA A 320 -22.19 -33.51 0.30
CA ALA A 320 -23.52 -34.04 -0.05
C ALA A 320 -23.53 -34.78 -1.40
N GLN A 321 -22.83 -34.26 -2.41
CA GLN A 321 -22.68 -34.93 -3.70
C GLN A 321 -21.93 -36.27 -3.55
N ARG A 322 -20.82 -36.30 -2.80
CA ARG A 322 -20.06 -37.53 -2.54
C ARG A 322 -20.91 -38.58 -1.82
N PHE A 323 -21.73 -38.13 -0.87
CA PHE A 323 -22.72 -39.03 -0.23
C PHE A 323 -23.76 -39.51 -1.22
N GLY A 324 -24.33 -38.63 -2.03
CA GLY A 324 -25.42 -38.95 -2.96
C GLY A 324 -25.03 -39.94 -4.05
N PHE A 325 -23.86 -39.85 -4.65
CA PHE A 325 -23.43 -40.75 -5.72
C PHE A 325 -22.64 -41.95 -5.23
N GLY A 326 -22.00 -41.92 -4.08
CA GLY A 326 -21.09 -42.98 -3.62
C GLY A 326 -21.31 -43.48 -2.19
N GLY A 327 -22.32 -42.96 -1.46
CA GLY A 327 -22.55 -43.30 -0.07
C GLY A 327 -21.42 -42.89 0.89
N HIS A 328 -20.51 -42.00 0.47
CA HIS A 328 -19.38 -41.60 1.28
C HIS A 328 -19.83 -40.69 2.44
N VAL A 329 -19.71 -41.17 3.66
CA VAL A 329 -20.04 -40.42 4.88
C VAL A 329 -18.85 -39.50 5.24
N GLU A 330 -19.14 -38.30 5.70
CA GLU A 330 -18.11 -37.42 6.23
C GLU A 330 -17.39 -38.03 7.43
N THR A 331 -16.07 -37.91 7.49
CA THR A 331 -15.32 -38.26 8.69
C THR A 331 -15.66 -37.25 9.80
N PRO A 332 -16.04 -37.70 11.03
CA PRO A 332 -16.29 -36.75 12.12
C PRO A 332 -15.13 -35.81 12.33
N LYS A 333 -15.46 -34.54 12.53
CA LYS A 333 -14.41 -33.56 12.93
C LYS A 333 -13.81 -34.03 14.26
N LYS A 334 -12.50 -34.22 14.29
CA LYS A 334 -11.73 -34.46 15.52
C LYS A 334 -11.68 -33.22 16.37
#